data_5bb130c6a8016f165d0235312010103e
#
_entry.id   5bb130c6a8016f165d0235312010103e
#
_cell.length_a   1.000
_cell.length_b   1.000
_cell.length_c   1.000
_cell.angle_alpha   90.00
_cell.angle_beta   90.00
_cell.angle_gamma   90.00
#
_symmetry.space_group_name_H-M   'P 1'
#
loop_
_entity.id
_entity.type
_entity.pdbx_description
1 polymer ?
#
loop_
_entity_poly.entity_id
_entity_poly.type
_entity_poly.pdbx_seq_one_letter_code
_entity_poly.pdbx_strand_id
1 'polypeptide(L)'
;MKKLVSFLLALVLTLSLTTEALAAVVSPKADATEITADQTVKLTVTASEEEKLTGVVCLNYRVYFDPAFFELDAEASAADFEGAKLTALKTDDQGSYYAVSLLDTTSAGLAVSGDLYTLAFKVKDGAKVGDTSKLTLVKAYVYAIEDGAMKPMDDGVVDNGEVTVKIVAPIPADVKLGTAKADSDGITVTWESAEHAVAYKVLRKTADSEWTVLAEQITATSYKDKTAKAGVKYIYTVQGVNADGKPSAGYDTTGVSATIPAAPTPTTPANVTLGSAKAVSDGIQVTWQAANGAAEYRVYRKDAANPKWKGIATVTGTNWTDKTAKAGVTYTYTVRGISANGTLSPGFDTTGVSATVPAAPTPTAPANVTLGSAKVSGSTIVVT
;
A
#
# COMPACT_ATOMS: atom_id res chain seq x y z
N MET A 1 -16.43 -26.60 7.82
CA MET A 1 -16.65 -26.17 9.21
C MET A 1 -15.77 -24.97 9.47
N LYS A 2 -16.32 -23.79 9.24
CA LYS A 2 -15.63 -22.50 9.35
C LYS A 2 -15.79 -21.98 10.77
N LYS A 3 -14.71 -21.82 11.52
CA LYS A 3 -14.72 -21.16 12.84
C LYS A 3 -14.57 -19.67 12.60
N LEU A 4 -15.65 -18.96 12.83
CA LEU A 4 -15.68 -17.52 13.05
C LEU A 4 -14.91 -17.25 14.35
N VAL A 5 -13.80 -16.56 14.30
CA VAL A 5 -13.13 -16.01 15.47
C VAL A 5 -13.66 -14.59 15.65
N SER A 6 -14.66 -14.46 16.51
CA SER A 6 -15.14 -13.18 17.01
C SER A 6 -14.15 -12.72 18.09
N PHE A 7 -13.42 -11.63 17.84
CA PHE A 7 -12.63 -10.96 18.86
C PHE A 7 -13.59 -10.14 19.75
N LEU A 8 -14.06 -10.79 20.79
CA LEU A 8 -14.69 -10.12 21.92
C LEU A 8 -13.54 -9.63 22.82
N LEU A 9 -13.30 -8.33 22.87
CA LEU A 9 -12.39 -7.73 23.83
C LEU A 9 -13.06 -7.84 25.22
N ALA A 10 -12.77 -8.92 25.92
CA ALA A 10 -13.17 -9.07 27.30
C ALA A 10 -12.26 -8.18 28.17
N LEU A 11 -12.81 -7.11 28.67
CA LEU A 11 -12.23 -6.34 29.78
C LEU A 11 -12.15 -7.26 30.98
N VAL A 12 -10.98 -7.77 31.30
CA VAL A 12 -10.75 -8.54 32.53
C VAL A 12 -10.75 -7.54 33.70
N LEU A 13 -11.89 -7.40 34.30
CA LEU A 13 -12.01 -6.78 35.64
C LEU A 13 -11.41 -7.80 36.62
N THR A 14 -10.21 -7.58 37.13
CA THR A 14 -9.66 -8.33 38.26
C THR A 14 -10.42 -7.89 39.51
N LEU A 15 -11.49 -8.63 39.84
CA LEU A 15 -12.19 -8.51 41.08
C LEU A 15 -11.32 -9.15 42.16
N SER A 16 -10.61 -8.35 42.96
CA SER A 16 -10.04 -8.80 44.22
C SER A 16 -11.18 -8.88 45.24
N LEU A 17 -11.67 -10.09 45.53
CA LEU A 17 -12.59 -10.35 46.64
C LEU A 17 -11.86 -10.10 47.96
N THR A 18 -12.16 -8.96 48.58
CA THR A 18 -12.00 -8.81 50.02
C THR A 18 -13.20 -8.07 50.55
N THR A 19 -13.96 -8.77 51.40
CA THR A 19 -15.01 -8.29 52.33
C THR A 19 -16.15 -7.49 51.72
N GLU A 20 -17.34 -7.91 51.96
CA GLU A 20 -18.62 -7.29 51.62
C GLU A 20 -18.58 -5.75 51.84
N ALA A 21 -18.12 -5.02 50.84
CA ALA A 21 -18.46 -3.62 50.69
C ALA A 21 -19.89 -3.63 50.14
N LEU A 22 -20.85 -3.05 50.83
CA LEU A 22 -22.15 -2.70 50.26
C LEU A 22 -21.88 -2.09 48.87
N ALA A 23 -22.53 -2.62 47.81
CA ALA A 23 -22.40 -2.07 46.48
C ALA A 23 -22.76 -0.59 46.55
N ALA A 24 -21.87 0.26 46.02
CA ALA A 24 -22.12 1.70 46.00
C ALA A 24 -23.43 1.97 45.26
N VAL A 25 -24.36 2.63 45.95
CA VAL A 25 -25.72 2.84 45.44
C VAL A 25 -25.76 3.97 44.40
N VAL A 26 -24.82 4.91 44.48
CA VAL A 26 -24.70 6.04 43.50
C VAL A 26 -23.32 5.99 42.83
N SER A 27 -23.28 5.91 41.52
CA SER A 27 -22.06 5.77 40.74
C SER A 27 -22.05 6.64 39.49
N PRO A 28 -20.85 7.03 38.99
CA PRO A 28 -20.70 7.77 37.72
C PRO A 28 -20.60 6.80 36.55
N LYS A 29 -21.21 7.18 35.41
CA LYS A 29 -21.11 6.49 34.13
C LYS A 29 -20.90 7.50 33.03
N ALA A 30 -19.80 7.38 32.28
CA ALA A 30 -19.62 8.16 31.09
C ALA A 30 -20.17 7.43 29.84
N ASP A 31 -20.70 8.18 28.91
CA ASP A 31 -21.16 7.67 27.60
C ASP A 31 -19.98 7.28 26.69
N ALA A 32 -18.84 7.94 26.87
CA ALA A 32 -17.59 7.60 26.17
C ALA A 32 -16.37 7.93 27.05
N THR A 33 -15.31 7.16 26.89
CA THR A 33 -14.00 7.38 27.52
C THR A 33 -12.92 7.77 26.51
N GLU A 34 -13.19 7.61 25.22
CA GLU A 34 -12.39 8.11 24.10
C GLU A 34 -13.28 9.03 23.26
N ILE A 35 -12.88 10.29 23.10
CA ILE A 35 -13.61 11.31 22.35
C ILE A 35 -12.66 12.12 21.49
N THR A 36 -13.15 12.75 20.42
CA THR A 36 -12.41 13.76 19.66
C THR A 36 -12.49 15.13 20.35
N ALA A 37 -11.59 16.03 20.00
CA ALA A 37 -11.50 17.34 20.68
C ALA A 37 -12.74 18.24 20.47
N ASP A 38 -13.59 17.94 19.48
CA ASP A 38 -14.84 18.65 19.17
C ASP A 38 -16.09 18.01 19.80
N GLN A 39 -15.93 16.88 20.50
CA GLN A 39 -17.04 16.15 21.13
C GLN A 39 -17.24 16.55 22.59
N THR A 40 -18.43 16.21 23.08
CA THR A 40 -18.83 16.37 24.46
C THR A 40 -18.94 14.99 25.11
N VAL A 41 -18.38 14.82 26.30
CA VAL A 41 -18.59 13.63 27.13
C VAL A 41 -19.72 13.87 28.10
N LYS A 42 -20.65 12.94 28.22
CA LYS A 42 -21.72 12.98 29.19
C LYS A 42 -21.43 12.06 30.37
N LEU A 43 -21.35 12.62 31.55
CA LEU A 43 -21.23 11.88 32.80
C LEU A 43 -22.60 11.83 33.46
N THR A 44 -23.24 10.67 33.48
CA THR A 44 -24.49 10.43 34.19
C THR A 44 -24.16 9.87 35.54
N VAL A 45 -24.74 10.44 36.58
CA VAL A 45 -24.70 9.91 37.94
C VAL A 45 -25.99 9.15 38.17
N THR A 46 -25.86 7.86 38.46
CA THR A 46 -26.99 6.93 38.56
C THR A 46 -27.07 6.34 39.96
N ALA A 47 -28.24 6.29 40.53
CA ALA A 47 -28.54 5.49 41.72
C ALA A 47 -29.02 4.08 41.33
N SER A 48 -28.59 3.06 42.06
CA SER A 48 -29.00 1.67 41.82
C SER A 48 -30.51 1.51 41.83
N GLU A 49 -31.04 0.73 40.89
CA GLU A 49 -32.45 0.34 40.89
C GLU A 49 -32.72 -0.89 41.79
N GLU A 50 -31.68 -1.70 42.04
CA GLU A 50 -31.80 -2.91 42.89
C GLU A 50 -31.77 -2.56 44.36
N GLU A 51 -30.90 -1.61 44.75
CA GLU A 51 -30.78 -1.12 46.14
C GLU A 51 -31.22 0.35 46.20
N LYS A 52 -32.51 0.58 46.20
CA LYS A 52 -33.08 1.94 46.24
C LYS A 52 -32.73 2.65 47.53
N LEU A 53 -32.25 3.87 47.44
CA LEU A 53 -32.17 4.77 48.59
C LEU A 53 -33.57 5.22 48.96
N THR A 54 -33.99 4.95 50.21
CA THR A 54 -35.29 5.34 50.71
C THR A 54 -35.16 6.34 51.88
N GLY A 55 -36.19 7.19 52.05
CA GLY A 55 -36.18 8.18 53.09
C GLY A 55 -35.16 9.33 52.87
N VAL A 56 -34.61 9.50 51.67
CA VAL A 56 -33.59 10.51 51.40
C VAL A 56 -34.18 11.91 51.50
N VAL A 57 -33.66 12.70 52.44
CA VAL A 57 -34.02 14.12 52.60
C VAL A 57 -32.99 15.06 51.96
N CYS A 58 -31.75 14.59 51.89
CA CYS A 58 -30.71 15.34 51.21
C CYS A 58 -29.65 14.40 50.61
N LEU A 59 -29.40 14.56 49.32
CA LEU A 59 -28.30 13.93 48.62
C LEU A 59 -27.46 15.03 47.95
N ASN A 60 -26.18 15.08 48.27
CA ASN A 60 -25.25 15.99 47.62
C ASN A 60 -23.98 15.25 47.25
N TYR A 61 -23.60 15.38 45.98
CA TYR A 61 -22.34 14.90 45.45
C TYR A 61 -21.65 15.97 44.60
N ARG A 62 -20.34 15.83 44.44
CA ARG A 62 -19.49 16.75 43.67
C ARG A 62 -18.87 16.00 42.52
N VAL A 63 -18.82 16.64 41.34
CA VAL A 63 -18.07 16.15 40.18
C VAL A 63 -16.90 17.10 39.96
N TYR A 64 -15.71 16.63 40.30
CA TYR A 64 -14.47 17.35 40.09
C TYR A 64 -13.98 17.14 38.66
N PHE A 65 -13.38 18.17 38.08
CA PHE A 65 -12.83 18.16 36.73
C PHE A 65 -11.70 19.19 36.60
N ASP A 66 -10.88 19.05 35.56
CA ASP A 66 -9.88 20.07 35.22
C ASP A 66 -10.52 21.17 34.37
N PRO A 67 -10.66 22.40 34.88
CA PRO A 67 -11.24 23.53 34.11
C PRO A 67 -10.32 24.07 33.01
N ALA A 68 -9.05 23.64 32.94
CA ALA A 68 -8.19 23.90 31.80
C ALA A 68 -8.51 22.97 30.63
N PHE A 69 -9.04 21.78 30.91
CA PHE A 69 -9.35 20.75 29.92
C PHE A 69 -10.83 20.72 29.52
N PHE A 70 -11.72 20.91 30.49
CA PHE A 70 -13.18 20.82 30.30
C PHE A 70 -13.89 22.14 30.61
N GLU A 71 -15.02 22.32 29.97
CA GLU A 71 -16.07 23.27 30.40
C GLU A 71 -17.43 22.55 30.41
N LEU A 72 -18.28 22.94 31.33
CA LEU A 72 -19.65 22.41 31.40
C LEU A 72 -20.49 23.00 30.26
N ASP A 73 -21.11 22.14 29.47
CA ASP A 73 -22.20 22.50 28.55
C ASP A 73 -23.51 22.47 29.35
N ALA A 74 -23.94 23.63 29.81
CA ALA A 74 -25.14 23.73 30.64
C ALA A 74 -26.43 23.41 29.88
N GLU A 75 -26.45 23.63 28.56
CA GLU A 75 -27.62 23.36 27.70
C GLU A 75 -27.79 21.84 27.44
N ALA A 76 -26.66 21.14 27.32
CA ALA A 76 -26.62 19.69 27.12
C ALA A 76 -26.69 18.89 28.47
N SER A 77 -26.57 19.58 29.62
CA SER A 77 -26.69 19.00 30.96
C SER A 77 -28.14 19.02 31.42
N ALA A 78 -28.59 17.96 32.08
CA ALA A 78 -29.97 17.82 32.47
C ALA A 78 -30.14 17.15 33.85
N ALA A 79 -31.15 17.53 34.59
CA ALA A 79 -31.67 16.78 35.73
C ALA A 79 -32.52 15.62 35.21
N ASP A 80 -32.14 14.40 35.56
CA ASP A 80 -32.86 13.19 35.14
C ASP A 80 -33.87 12.79 36.29
N PHE A 81 -33.57 13.18 37.52
CA PHE A 81 -34.42 12.98 38.67
C PHE A 81 -35.10 14.31 39.07
N GLU A 82 -36.41 14.26 39.32
CA GLU A 82 -37.19 15.44 39.69
C GLU A 82 -36.66 16.06 40.98
N GLY A 83 -36.39 17.37 40.94
CA GLY A 83 -35.86 18.12 42.09
C GLY A 83 -34.34 18.12 42.22
N ALA A 84 -33.60 17.35 41.40
CA ALA A 84 -32.15 17.45 41.35
C ALA A 84 -31.72 18.81 40.79
N LYS A 85 -30.75 19.49 41.43
CA LYS A 85 -30.27 20.82 41.04
C LYS A 85 -28.76 20.85 40.94
N LEU A 86 -28.27 21.45 39.87
CA LEU A 86 -26.86 21.75 39.69
C LEU A 86 -26.52 23.10 40.35
N THR A 87 -25.39 23.12 41.09
CA THR A 87 -24.84 24.39 41.62
C THR A 87 -23.99 25.11 40.60
N ALA A 88 -23.67 26.38 40.85
CA ALA A 88 -22.64 27.08 40.13
C ALA A 88 -21.27 26.42 40.34
N LEU A 89 -20.33 26.67 39.41
CA LEU A 89 -18.93 26.24 39.52
C LEU A 89 -18.34 26.71 40.87
N LYS A 90 -17.68 25.79 41.56
CA LYS A 90 -16.96 26.03 42.82
C LYS A 90 -15.55 25.48 42.73
N THR A 91 -14.68 25.95 43.63
CA THR A 91 -13.30 25.46 43.75
C THR A 91 -12.98 25.30 45.23
N ASP A 92 -12.30 24.23 45.59
CA ASP A 92 -11.74 23.98 46.90
C ASP A 92 -10.30 23.45 46.80
N ASP A 93 -9.75 22.88 47.85
CA ASP A 93 -8.40 22.31 47.92
C ASP A 93 -8.21 21.06 47.04
N GLN A 94 -9.29 20.41 46.62
CA GLN A 94 -9.25 19.26 45.69
C GLN A 94 -9.38 19.66 44.21
N GLY A 95 -9.86 20.86 43.92
CA GLY A 95 -10.01 21.36 42.55
C GLY A 95 -11.33 22.05 42.27
N SER A 96 -11.64 22.19 40.99
CA SER A 96 -12.89 22.77 40.50
C SER A 96 -13.97 21.70 40.37
N TYR A 97 -15.18 22.00 40.80
CA TYR A 97 -16.29 21.04 40.77
C TYR A 97 -17.64 21.71 40.54
N TYR A 98 -18.57 20.93 40.05
CA TYR A 98 -20.01 21.17 40.15
C TYR A 98 -20.60 20.24 41.19
N ALA A 99 -21.51 20.74 42.06
CA ALA A 99 -22.26 19.91 42.97
C ALA A 99 -23.68 19.70 42.43
N VAL A 100 -24.16 18.49 42.54
CA VAL A 100 -25.57 18.15 42.32
C VAL A 100 -26.20 17.95 43.68
N SER A 101 -27.33 18.59 43.92
CA SER A 101 -28.10 18.51 45.17
C SER A 101 -29.50 18.06 44.87
N LEU A 102 -29.97 17.08 45.64
CA LEU A 102 -31.38 16.70 45.77
C LEU A 102 -31.79 17.00 47.20
N LEU A 103 -32.86 17.77 47.38
CA LEU A 103 -33.38 18.14 48.68
C LEU A 103 -34.88 17.86 48.73
N ASP A 104 -35.30 16.99 49.65
CA ASP A 104 -36.70 16.82 49.98
C ASP A 104 -37.07 17.68 51.20
N THR A 105 -38.13 18.41 51.10
CA THR A 105 -38.68 19.22 52.19
C THR A 105 -39.86 18.55 52.86
N THR A 106 -40.23 17.32 52.48
CA THR A 106 -41.28 16.54 53.10
C THR A 106 -40.74 15.75 54.31
N SER A 107 -41.59 15.34 55.16
CA SER A 107 -41.20 14.55 56.35
C SER A 107 -41.00 13.06 56.06
N ALA A 108 -41.30 12.61 54.86
CA ALA A 108 -41.22 11.21 54.44
C ALA A 108 -39.90 10.81 53.77
N GLY A 109 -39.20 11.78 53.21
CA GLY A 109 -38.03 11.54 52.36
C GLY A 109 -38.37 10.91 51.01
N LEU A 110 -37.43 10.96 50.07
CA LEU A 110 -37.56 10.44 48.71
C LEU A 110 -37.09 9.00 48.61
N ALA A 111 -37.67 8.26 47.68
CA ALA A 111 -37.09 7.03 47.14
C ALA A 111 -36.28 7.41 45.88
N VAL A 112 -34.97 7.20 45.93
CA VAL A 112 -34.05 7.62 44.89
C VAL A 112 -33.50 6.39 44.16
N SER A 113 -33.70 6.33 42.84
CA SER A 113 -33.18 5.28 41.96
C SER A 113 -33.11 5.78 40.51
N GLY A 114 -32.32 5.12 39.67
CA GLY A 114 -32.13 5.50 38.28
C GLY A 114 -31.19 6.70 38.08
N ASP A 115 -31.23 7.31 36.91
CA ASP A 115 -30.38 8.44 36.58
C ASP A 115 -30.79 9.69 37.40
N LEU A 116 -29.81 10.33 38.02
CA LEU A 116 -30.02 11.49 38.88
C LEU A 116 -29.77 12.80 38.15
N TYR A 117 -28.61 12.89 37.47
CA TYR A 117 -28.23 14.07 36.75
C TYR A 117 -27.15 13.71 35.71
N THR A 118 -27.31 14.20 34.49
CA THR A 118 -26.32 14.10 33.43
C THR A 118 -25.58 15.43 33.27
N LEU A 119 -24.27 15.43 33.50
CA LEU A 119 -23.39 16.55 33.25
C LEU A 119 -22.69 16.36 31.92
N ALA A 120 -22.81 17.30 31.04
CA ALA A 120 -22.14 17.32 29.75
C ALA A 120 -20.90 18.19 29.81
N PHE A 121 -19.74 17.62 29.53
CA PHE A 121 -18.44 18.30 29.54
C PHE A 121 -17.90 18.40 28.11
N LYS A 122 -17.76 19.62 27.63
CA LYS A 122 -17.12 19.93 26.36
C LYS A 122 -15.62 20.08 26.55
N VAL A 123 -14.85 19.54 25.64
CA VAL A 123 -13.40 19.72 25.61
C VAL A 123 -13.08 21.15 25.21
N LYS A 124 -12.18 21.81 25.92
CA LYS A 124 -11.73 23.16 25.62
C LYS A 124 -10.72 23.20 24.50
N ASP A 125 -10.65 24.32 23.80
CA ASP A 125 -9.68 24.57 22.75
C ASP A 125 -8.26 24.36 23.27
N GLY A 126 -7.42 23.69 22.46
CA GLY A 126 -6.03 23.42 22.76
C GLY A 126 -5.73 22.02 23.25
N ALA A 127 -6.72 21.19 23.57
CA ALA A 127 -6.53 19.77 23.86
C ALA A 127 -6.02 19.03 22.61
N LYS A 128 -5.05 18.13 22.80
CA LYS A 128 -4.38 17.40 21.74
C LYS A 128 -4.69 15.91 21.80
N VAL A 129 -4.60 15.25 20.66
CA VAL A 129 -4.65 13.80 20.58
C VAL A 129 -3.63 13.18 21.55
N GLY A 130 -4.10 12.27 22.38
CA GLY A 130 -3.33 11.63 23.45
C GLY A 130 -3.47 12.27 24.83
N ASP A 131 -3.99 13.50 24.92
CA ASP A 131 -4.26 14.12 26.22
C ASP A 131 -5.36 13.38 26.97
N THR A 132 -5.25 13.37 28.30
CA THR A 132 -6.21 12.73 29.19
C THR A 132 -6.61 13.65 30.31
N SER A 133 -7.86 13.57 30.74
CA SER A 133 -8.35 14.26 31.95
C SER A 133 -9.36 13.39 32.68
N LYS A 134 -9.62 13.72 33.94
CA LYS A 134 -10.46 12.93 34.84
C LYS A 134 -11.72 13.68 35.21
N LEU A 135 -12.82 12.94 35.32
CA LEU A 135 -14.05 13.34 35.94
C LEU A 135 -14.21 12.47 37.18
N THR A 136 -14.22 13.08 38.39
CA THR A 136 -14.21 12.35 39.64
C THR A 136 -15.46 12.66 40.45
N LEU A 137 -16.27 11.64 40.71
CA LEU A 137 -17.43 11.73 41.60
C LEU A 137 -16.98 11.58 43.04
N VAL A 138 -17.38 12.51 43.90
CA VAL A 138 -17.09 12.47 45.33
C VAL A 138 -18.36 12.75 46.09
N LYS A 139 -18.66 11.91 47.10
CA LYS A 139 -19.73 12.14 48.06
C LYS A 139 -19.45 13.43 48.87
N ALA A 140 -20.44 14.29 48.95
CA ALA A 140 -20.39 15.42 49.89
C ALA A 140 -21.13 15.08 51.17
N TYR A 141 -22.42 14.76 51.07
CA TYR A 141 -23.23 14.27 52.20
C TYR A 141 -24.54 13.66 51.69
N VAL A 142 -25.04 12.67 52.41
CA VAL A 142 -26.36 12.08 52.22
C VAL A 142 -27.02 11.92 53.56
N TYR A 143 -28.26 12.36 53.67
CA TYR A 143 -29.09 12.22 54.87
C TYR A 143 -30.42 11.57 54.52
N ALA A 144 -30.88 10.68 55.39
CA ALA A 144 -32.18 10.04 55.27
C ALA A 144 -32.96 10.09 56.62
N ILE A 145 -34.26 9.89 56.56
CA ILE A 145 -35.10 9.68 57.75
C ILE A 145 -35.02 8.21 58.15
N GLU A 146 -34.48 7.97 59.33
CA GLU A 146 -34.49 6.68 59.99
C GLU A 146 -35.10 6.82 61.40
N ASP A 147 -36.08 5.99 61.72
CA ASP A 147 -36.82 6.03 63.04
C ASP A 147 -37.40 7.42 63.37
N GLY A 148 -37.83 8.15 62.31
CA GLY A 148 -38.41 9.50 62.48
C GLY A 148 -37.39 10.61 62.73
N ALA A 149 -36.09 10.35 62.61
CA ALA A 149 -35.01 11.32 62.74
C ALA A 149 -34.13 11.37 61.51
N MET A 150 -33.62 12.58 61.16
CA MET A 150 -32.67 12.74 60.08
C MET A 150 -31.27 12.27 60.51
N LYS A 151 -30.75 11.25 59.86
CA LYS A 151 -29.43 10.66 60.13
C LYS A 151 -28.56 10.71 58.86
N PRO A 152 -27.21 10.86 59.00
CA PRO A 152 -26.31 10.70 57.89
C PRO A 152 -26.30 9.24 57.45
N MET A 153 -26.29 8.99 56.13
CA MET A 153 -26.12 7.66 55.57
C MET A 153 -24.62 7.32 55.49
N ASP A 154 -24.30 6.03 55.57
CA ASP A 154 -22.92 5.53 55.62
C ASP A 154 -22.11 5.87 54.35
N ASP A 155 -20.76 5.78 54.47
CA ASP A 155 -19.82 6.19 53.45
C ASP A 155 -19.85 5.36 52.14
N GLY A 156 -20.48 4.18 52.13
CA GLY A 156 -20.65 3.33 50.95
C GLY A 156 -21.75 3.73 49.99
N VAL A 157 -22.59 4.73 50.33
CA VAL A 157 -23.76 5.12 49.50
C VAL A 157 -23.38 5.75 48.16
N VAL A 158 -22.29 6.49 48.11
CA VAL A 158 -21.78 7.10 46.87
C VAL A 158 -20.42 6.50 46.54
N ASP A 159 -20.29 5.88 45.40
CA ASP A 159 -18.99 5.45 44.89
C ASP A 159 -18.17 6.69 44.48
N ASN A 160 -17.07 6.88 45.15
CA ASN A 160 -16.09 7.90 44.76
C ASN A 160 -15.37 7.42 43.49
N GLY A 161 -16.11 7.33 42.39
CA GLY A 161 -15.66 6.79 41.12
C GLY A 161 -14.94 7.83 40.26
N GLU A 162 -14.04 7.36 39.43
CA GLU A 162 -13.28 8.18 38.52
C GLU A 162 -13.48 7.68 37.09
N VAL A 163 -13.72 8.59 36.16
CA VAL A 163 -13.76 8.32 34.73
C VAL A 163 -12.62 9.10 34.09
N THR A 164 -11.69 8.39 33.46
CA THR A 164 -10.62 9.00 32.64
C THR A 164 -11.10 9.13 31.22
N VAL A 165 -11.07 10.35 30.70
CA VAL A 165 -11.39 10.68 29.30
C VAL A 165 -10.11 10.96 28.54
N LYS A 166 -9.97 10.34 27.37
CA LYS A 166 -8.82 10.48 26.46
C LYS A 166 -9.24 11.11 25.14
N ILE A 167 -8.46 12.08 24.67
CA ILE A 167 -8.62 12.65 23.33
C ILE A 167 -8.00 11.72 22.30
N VAL A 168 -8.80 11.29 21.34
CA VAL A 168 -8.37 10.46 20.20
C VAL A 168 -8.48 11.23 18.88
N ALA A 169 -7.70 10.82 17.91
CA ALA A 169 -7.80 11.39 16.57
C ALA A 169 -9.13 11.00 15.90
N PRO A 170 -9.80 11.92 15.18
CA PRO A 170 -10.98 11.60 14.41
C PRO A 170 -10.70 10.45 13.41
N ILE A 171 -11.71 9.63 13.14
CA ILE A 171 -11.60 8.59 12.11
C ILE A 171 -11.53 9.28 10.75
N PRO A 172 -10.58 8.90 9.87
CA PRO A 172 -10.47 9.49 8.55
C PRO A 172 -11.70 9.28 7.69
N ALA A 173 -12.00 10.25 6.84
CA ALA A 173 -12.96 10.06 5.76
C ALA A 173 -12.48 8.97 4.80
N ASP A 174 -13.41 8.34 4.07
CA ASP A 174 -13.06 7.37 3.04
C ASP A 174 -12.27 8.05 1.91
N VAL A 175 -11.25 7.35 1.44
CA VAL A 175 -10.35 7.87 0.40
C VAL A 175 -11.01 7.83 -0.96
N LYS A 176 -11.02 8.97 -1.67
CA LYS A 176 -11.45 9.04 -3.06
C LYS A 176 -10.30 8.66 -3.98
N LEU A 177 -10.45 7.53 -4.67
CA LEU A 177 -9.44 7.02 -5.60
C LEU A 177 -9.34 7.90 -6.85
N GLY A 178 -8.12 8.10 -7.33
CA GLY A 178 -7.81 8.73 -8.60
C GLY A 178 -7.68 7.70 -9.71
N THR A 179 -6.45 7.34 -10.08
CA THR A 179 -6.18 6.43 -11.20
C THR A 179 -5.13 5.38 -10.85
N ALA A 180 -5.16 4.25 -11.56
CA ALA A 180 -4.03 3.32 -11.64
C ALA A 180 -3.46 3.36 -13.07
N LYS A 181 -2.16 3.64 -13.22
CA LYS A 181 -1.46 3.71 -14.50
C LYS A 181 -0.23 2.82 -14.50
N ALA A 182 -0.13 1.97 -15.51
CA ALA A 182 1.03 1.10 -15.71
C ALA A 182 2.08 1.76 -16.60
N ASP A 183 3.34 1.54 -16.27
CA ASP A 183 4.49 1.78 -17.13
C ASP A 183 5.43 0.55 -17.10
N SER A 184 6.60 0.65 -17.72
CA SER A 184 7.59 -0.46 -17.75
C SER A 184 8.15 -0.83 -16.37
N ASP A 185 7.97 0.01 -15.35
CA ASP A 185 8.63 -0.02 -14.05
C ASP A 185 7.65 -0.31 -12.88
N GLY A 186 6.36 -0.40 -13.20
CA GLY A 186 5.34 -0.71 -12.21
C GLY A 186 3.98 -0.13 -12.51
N ILE A 187 3.13 -0.09 -11.47
CA ILE A 187 1.81 0.53 -11.53
C ILE A 187 1.75 1.67 -10.51
N THR A 188 1.50 2.88 -10.97
CA THR A 188 1.31 4.05 -10.10
C THR A 188 -0.17 4.23 -9.81
N VAL A 189 -0.53 4.22 -8.53
CA VAL A 189 -1.88 4.49 -8.01
C VAL A 189 -1.90 5.89 -7.40
N THR A 190 -2.97 6.64 -7.64
CA THR A 190 -3.16 7.99 -7.09
C THR A 190 -4.51 8.11 -6.40
N TRP A 191 -4.64 9.04 -5.45
CA TRP A 191 -5.86 9.33 -4.72
C TRP A 191 -5.90 10.78 -4.25
N GLU A 192 -7.04 11.24 -3.77
CA GLU A 192 -7.19 12.55 -3.13
C GLU A 192 -6.88 12.43 -1.63
N SER A 193 -6.42 13.52 -1.02
CA SER A 193 -6.25 13.57 0.44
C SER A 193 -7.61 13.40 1.12
N ALA A 194 -7.64 12.55 2.15
CA ALA A 194 -8.83 12.35 2.96
C ALA A 194 -8.72 13.16 4.25
N GLU A 195 -9.84 13.75 4.68
CA GLU A 195 -9.91 14.49 5.93
C GLU A 195 -9.51 13.59 7.11
N HIS A 196 -8.78 14.13 8.07
CA HIS A 196 -8.23 13.44 9.25
C HIS A 196 -7.24 12.29 8.94
N ALA A 197 -6.88 12.03 7.68
CA ALA A 197 -5.82 11.09 7.36
C ALA A 197 -4.45 11.76 7.45
N VAL A 198 -3.54 11.17 8.23
CA VAL A 198 -2.13 11.57 8.30
C VAL A 198 -1.22 10.62 7.52
N ALA A 199 -1.72 9.43 7.20
CA ALA A 199 -1.06 8.44 6.38
C ALA A 199 -2.10 7.59 5.63
N TYR A 200 -1.62 6.75 4.71
CA TYR A 200 -2.46 5.87 3.90
C TYR A 200 -1.94 4.45 3.89
N LYS A 201 -2.87 3.51 3.78
CA LYS A 201 -2.63 2.09 3.56
C LYS A 201 -3.12 1.73 2.16
N VAL A 202 -2.22 1.21 1.33
CA VAL A 202 -2.53 0.77 -0.04
C VAL A 202 -2.78 -0.73 -0.02
N LEU A 203 -3.93 -1.14 -0.55
CA LEU A 203 -4.31 -2.54 -0.68
C LEU A 203 -4.36 -2.93 -2.15
N ARG A 204 -4.06 -4.19 -2.43
CA ARG A 204 -4.05 -4.76 -3.78
C ARG A 204 -4.72 -6.13 -3.81
N LYS A 205 -5.39 -6.43 -4.92
CA LYS A 205 -5.85 -7.78 -5.26
C LYS A 205 -5.74 -8.05 -6.76
N THR A 206 -5.94 -9.30 -7.15
CA THR A 206 -6.27 -9.73 -8.52
C THR A 206 -7.75 -10.06 -8.60
N ALA A 207 -8.26 -10.48 -9.77
CA ALA A 207 -9.66 -10.88 -9.92
C ALA A 207 -10.03 -12.05 -9.00
N ASP A 208 -9.09 -12.98 -8.77
CA ASP A 208 -9.29 -14.23 -8.06
C ASP A 208 -8.71 -14.23 -6.64
N SER A 209 -8.38 -13.07 -6.08
CA SER A 209 -7.79 -12.97 -4.74
C SER A 209 -8.51 -11.95 -3.86
N GLU A 210 -8.37 -12.10 -2.55
CA GLU A 210 -8.81 -11.14 -1.57
C GLU A 210 -7.86 -9.92 -1.51
N TRP A 211 -8.34 -8.84 -0.88
CA TRP A 211 -7.54 -7.65 -0.62
C TRP A 211 -6.37 -7.97 0.32
N THR A 212 -5.17 -7.62 -0.10
CA THR A 212 -3.95 -7.73 0.72
C THR A 212 -3.30 -6.36 0.85
N VAL A 213 -2.75 -6.10 2.02
CA VAL A 213 -1.99 -4.87 2.27
C VAL A 213 -0.70 -4.93 1.46
N LEU A 214 -0.50 -3.93 0.61
CA LEU A 214 0.70 -3.78 -0.22
C LEU A 214 1.72 -2.84 0.41
N ALA A 215 1.24 -1.74 0.99
CA ALA A 215 2.07 -0.74 1.65
C ALA A 215 1.29 -0.01 2.75
N GLU A 216 1.98 0.42 3.80
CA GLU A 216 1.45 1.17 4.93
C GLU A 216 2.30 2.42 5.19
N GLN A 217 1.78 3.34 6.00
CA GLN A 217 2.46 4.58 6.41
C GLN A 217 2.86 5.47 5.22
N ILE A 218 2.07 5.46 4.15
CA ILE A 218 2.29 6.31 2.98
C ILE A 218 1.75 7.71 3.30
N THR A 219 2.59 8.72 3.31
CA THR A 219 2.19 10.12 3.56
C THR A 219 1.86 10.90 2.28
N ALA A 220 2.28 10.39 1.13
CA ALA A 220 1.93 10.95 -0.18
C ALA A 220 0.53 10.48 -0.63
N THR A 221 -0.05 11.16 -1.62
CA THR A 221 -1.32 10.78 -2.27
C THR A 221 -1.10 9.94 -3.53
N SER A 222 0.03 9.26 -3.61
CA SER A 222 0.37 8.33 -4.68
C SER A 222 1.32 7.24 -4.17
N TYR A 223 1.26 6.07 -4.83
CA TYR A 223 2.15 4.96 -4.55
C TYR A 223 2.48 4.21 -5.85
N LYS A 224 3.74 3.82 -6.05
CA LYS A 224 4.17 3.02 -7.19
C LYS A 224 4.44 1.58 -6.77
N ASP A 225 3.61 0.67 -7.24
CA ASP A 225 3.79 -0.78 -7.07
C ASP A 225 4.81 -1.30 -8.09
N LYS A 226 6.06 -1.45 -7.65
CA LYS A 226 7.14 -2.05 -8.44
C LYS A 226 7.14 -3.59 -8.43
N THR A 227 6.23 -4.21 -7.68
CA THR A 227 6.12 -5.67 -7.57
C THR A 227 5.08 -6.25 -8.53
N ALA A 228 4.35 -5.40 -9.25
CA ALA A 228 3.37 -5.80 -10.24
C ALA A 228 4.05 -6.54 -11.40
N LYS A 229 3.47 -7.68 -11.80
CA LYS A 229 4.00 -8.50 -12.90
C LYS A 229 3.32 -8.15 -14.22
N ALA A 230 4.09 -8.18 -15.31
CA ALA A 230 3.57 -7.98 -16.66
C ALA A 230 2.50 -9.05 -17.00
N GLY A 231 1.45 -8.65 -17.70
CA GLY A 231 0.34 -9.50 -18.10
C GLY A 231 -0.70 -9.76 -17.01
N VAL A 232 -0.47 -9.35 -15.76
CA VAL A 232 -1.41 -9.54 -14.64
C VAL A 232 -2.19 -8.24 -14.40
N LYS A 233 -3.51 -8.32 -14.34
CA LYS A 233 -4.39 -7.22 -13.95
C LYS A 233 -4.43 -7.13 -12.43
N TYR A 234 -4.01 -6.00 -11.87
CA TYR A 234 -4.12 -5.69 -10.45
C TYR A 234 -5.20 -4.63 -10.21
N ILE A 235 -5.87 -4.75 -9.09
CA ILE A 235 -6.88 -3.82 -8.60
C ILE A 235 -6.37 -3.26 -7.27
N TYR A 236 -6.49 -1.96 -7.08
CA TYR A 236 -5.96 -1.24 -5.92
C TYR A 236 -7.06 -0.44 -5.24
N THR A 237 -6.97 -0.37 -3.92
CA THR A 237 -7.75 0.55 -3.09
C THR A 237 -6.87 1.14 -2.00
N VAL A 238 -7.37 2.18 -1.33
CA VAL A 238 -6.61 2.92 -0.32
C VAL A 238 -7.51 3.21 0.88
N GLN A 239 -6.98 3.06 2.09
CA GLN A 239 -7.59 3.53 3.33
C GLN A 239 -6.76 4.69 3.91
N GLY A 240 -7.43 5.73 4.40
CA GLY A 240 -6.81 6.74 5.24
C GLY A 240 -6.49 6.18 6.62
N VAL A 241 -5.45 6.68 7.28
CA VAL A 241 -5.05 6.29 8.64
C VAL A 241 -4.86 7.56 9.45
N ASN A 242 -5.50 7.65 10.63
CA ASN A 242 -5.38 8.80 11.52
C ASN A 242 -4.10 8.76 12.36
N ALA A 243 -3.91 9.79 13.21
CA ALA A 243 -2.74 9.91 14.08
C ALA A 243 -2.63 8.79 15.14
N ASP A 244 -3.73 8.13 15.50
CA ASP A 244 -3.74 6.98 16.41
C ASP A 244 -3.53 5.64 15.69
N GLY A 245 -3.28 5.66 14.36
CA GLY A 245 -3.11 4.47 13.56
C GLY A 245 -4.42 3.76 13.18
N LYS A 246 -5.58 4.36 13.46
CA LYS A 246 -6.89 3.79 13.11
C LYS A 246 -7.21 4.09 11.62
N PRO A 247 -7.62 3.09 10.83
CA PRO A 247 -7.99 3.30 9.43
C PRO A 247 -9.38 3.95 9.31
N SER A 248 -9.70 4.49 8.12
CA SER A 248 -11.06 4.88 7.74
C SER A 248 -12.03 3.71 7.91
N ALA A 249 -13.29 4.02 8.22
CA ALA A 249 -14.32 3.02 8.47
C ALA A 249 -14.65 2.17 7.24
N GLY A 250 -14.54 2.78 6.05
CA GLY A 250 -14.75 2.12 4.77
C GLY A 250 -13.57 2.32 3.80
N TYR A 251 -13.73 1.73 2.61
CA TYR A 251 -12.86 1.95 1.45
C TYR A 251 -13.58 1.53 0.17
N ASP A 252 -13.14 2.04 -0.97
CA ASP A 252 -13.70 1.66 -2.27
C ASP A 252 -13.39 0.19 -2.58
N THR A 253 -14.41 -0.67 -2.51
CA THR A 253 -14.30 -2.11 -2.78
C THR A 253 -14.24 -2.43 -4.27
N THR A 254 -14.59 -1.49 -5.15
CA THR A 254 -14.44 -1.63 -6.61
C THR A 254 -12.99 -1.43 -7.00
N GLY A 255 -12.36 -0.40 -6.46
CA GLY A 255 -10.97 -0.05 -6.70
C GLY A 255 -10.68 0.47 -8.11
N VAL A 256 -9.41 0.86 -8.33
CA VAL A 256 -8.87 1.24 -9.64
C VAL A 256 -7.90 0.17 -10.13
N SER A 257 -7.84 -0.08 -11.44
CA SER A 257 -7.06 -1.19 -11.96
C SER A 257 -6.13 -0.81 -13.11
N ALA A 258 -5.01 -1.53 -13.21
CA ALA A 258 -4.10 -1.46 -14.33
C ALA A 258 -3.41 -2.80 -14.58
N THR A 259 -2.83 -2.92 -15.78
CA THR A 259 -2.04 -4.10 -16.21
C THR A 259 -0.78 -3.60 -16.89
N ILE A 260 0.38 -4.05 -16.47
CA ILE A 260 1.61 -3.84 -17.21
C ILE A 260 1.51 -4.73 -18.46
N PRO A 261 1.64 -4.18 -19.69
CA PRO A 261 1.59 -5.01 -20.90
C PRO A 261 2.61 -6.14 -20.81
N ALA A 262 2.20 -7.34 -21.20
CA ALA A 262 3.14 -8.44 -21.36
C ALA A 262 4.13 -8.11 -22.48
N ALA A 263 5.40 -8.48 -22.29
CA ALA A 263 6.35 -8.40 -23.40
C ALA A 263 5.81 -9.23 -24.59
N PRO A 264 5.94 -8.75 -25.83
CA PRO A 264 5.50 -9.51 -26.99
C PRO A 264 6.16 -10.89 -26.95
N THR A 265 5.37 -11.93 -27.13
CA THR A 265 5.88 -13.31 -27.18
C THR A 265 6.82 -13.40 -28.41
N PRO A 266 8.10 -13.77 -28.22
CA PRO A 266 9.01 -13.92 -29.35
C PRO A 266 8.47 -14.96 -30.33
N THR A 267 8.17 -14.56 -31.55
CA THR A 267 7.76 -15.47 -32.62
C THR A 267 8.97 -16.24 -33.14
N THR A 268 8.83 -17.56 -33.36
CA THR A 268 9.84 -18.33 -34.08
C THR A 268 10.04 -17.74 -35.48
N PRO A 269 11.28 -17.40 -35.93
CA PRO A 269 11.45 -16.81 -37.23
C PRO A 269 11.00 -17.76 -38.35
N ALA A 270 10.45 -17.17 -39.40
CA ALA A 270 10.22 -17.92 -40.63
C ALA A 270 11.56 -18.40 -41.26
N ASN A 271 11.51 -19.45 -42.09
CA ASN A 271 12.67 -19.88 -42.83
C ASN A 271 13.13 -18.79 -43.78
N VAL A 272 14.44 -18.64 -43.91
CA VAL A 272 15.05 -17.63 -44.78
C VAL A 272 14.97 -18.08 -46.24
N THR A 273 14.52 -17.18 -47.12
CA THR A 273 14.63 -17.35 -48.59
C THR A 273 15.96 -16.82 -49.06
N LEU A 274 16.81 -17.71 -49.57
CA LEU A 274 18.12 -17.31 -50.11
C LEU A 274 17.97 -16.50 -51.41
N GLY A 275 18.81 -15.51 -51.57
CA GLY A 275 18.96 -14.74 -52.79
C GLY A 275 20.05 -15.33 -53.67
N SER A 276 21.30 -14.88 -53.54
CA SER A 276 22.43 -15.33 -54.38
C SER A 276 23.73 -15.37 -53.58
N ALA A 277 24.69 -16.16 -54.08
CA ALA A 277 26.10 -16.03 -53.74
C ALA A 277 26.87 -15.58 -54.98
N LYS A 278 27.72 -14.55 -54.85
CA LYS A 278 28.52 -13.99 -55.95
C LYS A 278 29.92 -13.67 -55.49
N ALA A 279 30.94 -13.98 -56.33
CA ALA A 279 32.26 -13.51 -56.05
C ALA A 279 32.35 -11.98 -56.25
N VAL A 280 32.96 -11.33 -55.28
CA VAL A 280 33.24 -9.89 -55.22
C VAL A 280 34.73 -9.69 -55.02
N SER A 281 35.22 -8.45 -55.09
CA SER A 281 36.66 -8.13 -55.03
C SER A 281 37.33 -8.65 -53.72
N ASP A 282 36.62 -8.76 -52.63
CA ASP A 282 37.15 -9.13 -51.30
C ASP A 282 36.57 -10.44 -50.73
N GLY A 283 35.93 -11.29 -51.56
CA GLY A 283 35.38 -12.56 -51.09
C GLY A 283 34.15 -13.04 -51.87
N ILE A 284 33.19 -13.64 -51.13
CA ILE A 284 31.90 -14.05 -51.69
C ILE A 284 30.79 -13.34 -50.92
N GLN A 285 29.99 -12.52 -51.61
CA GLN A 285 28.81 -11.89 -51.08
C GLN A 285 27.62 -12.87 -51.16
N VAL A 286 26.94 -13.07 -50.05
CA VAL A 286 25.71 -13.85 -49.95
C VAL A 286 24.56 -12.90 -49.59
N THR A 287 23.43 -13.06 -50.27
CA THR A 287 22.21 -12.26 -50.04
C THR A 287 21.00 -13.15 -49.75
N TRP A 288 20.04 -12.59 -49.02
CA TRP A 288 18.78 -13.28 -48.71
C TRP A 288 17.65 -12.27 -48.46
N GLN A 289 16.41 -12.76 -48.37
CA GLN A 289 15.26 -11.93 -48.05
C GLN A 289 15.09 -11.86 -46.52
N ALA A 290 14.56 -10.73 -46.01
CA ALA A 290 14.18 -10.62 -44.61
C ALA A 290 13.14 -11.66 -44.27
N ALA A 291 13.37 -12.41 -43.18
CA ALA A 291 12.45 -13.41 -42.70
C ALA A 291 11.61 -12.84 -41.55
N ASN A 292 10.29 -13.04 -41.58
CA ASN A 292 9.40 -12.55 -40.52
C ASN A 292 9.80 -13.15 -39.16
N GLY A 293 9.87 -12.30 -38.14
CA GLY A 293 10.25 -12.71 -36.77
C GLY A 293 11.77 -12.86 -36.55
N ALA A 294 12.61 -12.65 -37.58
CA ALA A 294 14.06 -12.65 -37.43
C ALA A 294 14.57 -11.26 -37.02
N ALA A 295 15.36 -11.21 -35.93
CA ALA A 295 16.14 -10.05 -35.50
C ALA A 295 17.57 -10.08 -36.01
N GLU A 296 18.10 -11.27 -36.21
CA GLU A 296 19.46 -11.55 -36.72
C GLU A 296 19.46 -12.76 -37.65
N TYR A 297 20.56 -12.98 -38.32
CA TYR A 297 20.73 -14.09 -39.24
C TYR A 297 22.06 -14.78 -38.98
N ARG A 298 22.04 -16.14 -38.94
CA ARG A 298 23.24 -16.96 -38.85
C ARG A 298 23.56 -17.56 -40.21
N VAL A 299 24.75 -17.21 -40.72
CA VAL A 299 25.26 -17.68 -42.02
C VAL A 299 26.06 -18.96 -41.79
N TYR A 300 25.78 -19.95 -42.60
CA TYR A 300 26.48 -21.23 -42.62
C TYR A 300 27.15 -21.45 -43.96
N ARG A 301 28.29 -22.14 -43.97
CA ARG A 301 29.07 -22.49 -45.12
C ARG A 301 29.47 -23.95 -45.12
N LYS A 302 29.56 -24.55 -46.32
CA LYS A 302 30.22 -25.84 -46.59
C LYS A 302 31.01 -25.75 -47.86
N ASP A 303 31.96 -26.68 -48.09
CA ASP A 303 32.72 -26.88 -49.30
C ASP A 303 32.98 -28.38 -49.52
N ALA A 304 33.65 -28.77 -50.63
CA ALA A 304 33.91 -30.18 -50.93
C ALA A 304 34.80 -30.88 -49.87
N ALA A 305 35.74 -30.13 -49.24
CA ALA A 305 36.60 -30.66 -48.18
C ALA A 305 35.90 -30.70 -46.85
N ASN A 306 34.87 -29.82 -46.63
CA ASN A 306 34.09 -29.70 -45.41
C ASN A 306 32.59 -29.78 -45.75
N PRO A 307 32.04 -30.99 -45.98
CA PRO A 307 30.67 -31.16 -46.52
C PRO A 307 29.56 -30.89 -45.50
N LYS A 308 29.90 -30.66 -44.19
CA LYS A 308 28.96 -30.32 -43.15
C LYS A 308 28.78 -28.80 -43.04
N TRP A 309 27.56 -28.35 -42.82
CA TRP A 309 27.26 -26.95 -42.54
C TRP A 309 27.98 -26.46 -41.29
N LYS A 310 28.78 -25.43 -41.41
CA LYS A 310 29.46 -24.74 -40.31
C LYS A 310 28.96 -23.31 -40.22
N GLY A 311 28.48 -22.88 -39.02
CA GLY A 311 28.16 -21.47 -38.76
C GLY A 311 29.42 -20.62 -38.80
N ILE A 312 29.42 -19.55 -39.59
CA ILE A 312 30.60 -18.71 -39.83
C ILE A 312 30.38 -17.23 -39.46
N ALA A 313 29.14 -16.75 -39.42
CA ALA A 313 28.82 -15.39 -39.02
C ALA A 313 27.41 -15.29 -38.44
N THR A 314 27.16 -14.25 -37.61
CA THR A 314 25.85 -13.77 -37.21
C THR A 314 25.80 -12.28 -37.55
N VAL A 315 24.72 -11.84 -38.23
CA VAL A 315 24.56 -10.49 -38.73
C VAL A 315 23.12 -10.03 -38.64
N THR A 316 22.88 -8.71 -38.59
CA THR A 316 21.53 -8.12 -38.54
C THR A 316 20.96 -7.78 -39.93
N GLY A 317 21.83 -7.65 -40.95
CA GLY A 317 21.42 -7.33 -42.32
C GLY A 317 21.01 -8.56 -43.12
N THR A 318 20.53 -8.34 -44.35
CA THR A 318 20.12 -9.37 -45.32
C THR A 318 21.19 -9.70 -46.37
N ASN A 319 22.43 -9.33 -46.11
CA ASN A 319 23.60 -9.69 -46.91
C ASN A 319 24.85 -9.78 -46.04
N TRP A 320 25.83 -10.53 -46.48
CA TRP A 320 27.13 -10.64 -45.80
C TRP A 320 28.20 -11.10 -46.75
N THR A 321 29.45 -10.66 -46.59
CA THR A 321 30.58 -11.03 -47.44
C THR A 321 31.53 -11.94 -46.67
N ASP A 322 31.76 -13.13 -47.19
CA ASP A 322 32.78 -14.07 -46.71
C ASP A 322 34.17 -13.68 -47.25
N LYS A 323 34.88 -12.91 -46.46
CA LYS A 323 36.27 -12.49 -46.76
C LYS A 323 37.28 -13.61 -46.54
N THR A 324 36.86 -14.76 -46.05
CA THR A 324 37.73 -15.93 -45.79
C THR A 324 37.68 -16.95 -46.92
N ALA A 325 36.86 -16.70 -47.94
CA ALA A 325 36.76 -17.56 -49.11
C ALA A 325 38.06 -17.56 -49.93
N LYS A 326 38.62 -18.75 -50.21
CA LYS A 326 39.88 -18.90 -50.96
C LYS A 326 39.63 -18.98 -52.46
N ALA A 327 40.56 -18.44 -53.22
CA ALA A 327 40.52 -18.50 -54.65
C ALA A 327 40.55 -19.97 -55.18
N GLY A 328 39.77 -20.26 -56.22
CA GLY A 328 39.63 -21.58 -56.83
C GLY A 328 38.74 -22.56 -56.03
N VAL A 329 38.21 -22.19 -54.83
CA VAL A 329 37.33 -23.07 -54.00
C VAL A 329 35.89 -22.65 -54.18
N THR A 330 35.02 -23.62 -54.47
CA THR A 330 33.57 -23.41 -54.49
C THR A 330 33.01 -23.57 -53.08
N TYR A 331 32.35 -22.56 -52.55
CA TYR A 331 31.65 -22.58 -51.29
C TYR A 331 30.14 -22.53 -51.52
N THR A 332 29.39 -23.28 -50.66
CA THR A 332 27.95 -23.26 -50.63
C THR A 332 27.50 -22.66 -49.29
N TYR A 333 26.53 -21.77 -49.33
CA TYR A 333 26.03 -21.02 -48.19
C TYR A 333 24.55 -21.28 -47.96
N THR A 334 24.15 -21.26 -46.69
CA THR A 334 22.74 -21.18 -46.25
C THR A 334 22.62 -20.26 -45.03
N VAL A 335 21.40 -19.82 -44.74
CA VAL A 335 21.13 -18.87 -43.68
C VAL A 335 19.92 -19.27 -42.86
N ARG A 336 20.00 -19.08 -41.56
CA ARG A 336 18.84 -19.24 -40.63
C ARG A 336 18.56 -17.91 -39.95
N GLY A 337 17.29 -17.58 -39.80
CA GLY A 337 16.86 -16.44 -38.97
C GLY A 337 17.00 -16.76 -37.47
N ILE A 338 17.30 -15.74 -36.69
CA ILE A 338 17.36 -15.79 -35.22
C ILE A 338 16.36 -14.76 -34.70
N SER A 339 15.45 -15.13 -33.85
CA SER A 339 14.52 -14.20 -33.16
C SER A 339 15.23 -13.41 -32.07
N ALA A 340 14.57 -12.37 -31.54
CA ALA A 340 15.12 -11.53 -30.47
C ALA A 340 15.49 -12.30 -29.19
N ASN A 341 14.90 -13.49 -28.95
CA ASN A 341 15.24 -14.35 -27.82
C ASN A 341 16.29 -15.44 -28.15
N GLY A 342 16.91 -15.39 -29.35
CA GLY A 342 17.93 -16.33 -29.75
C GLY A 342 17.43 -17.63 -30.41
N THR A 343 16.10 -17.78 -30.63
CA THR A 343 15.55 -18.99 -31.30
C THR A 343 15.83 -18.97 -32.78
N LEU A 344 16.40 -20.06 -33.31
CA LEU A 344 16.64 -20.25 -34.73
C LEU A 344 15.36 -20.61 -35.49
N SER A 345 15.25 -20.21 -36.77
CA SER A 345 14.20 -20.69 -37.66
C SER A 345 14.18 -22.23 -37.71
N PRO A 346 12.96 -22.87 -37.80
CA PRO A 346 12.83 -24.33 -37.69
C PRO A 346 13.55 -25.08 -38.82
N GLY A 347 13.57 -24.49 -40.03
CA GLY A 347 14.24 -25.04 -41.20
C GLY A 347 15.22 -24.08 -41.83
N PHE A 348 15.90 -24.56 -42.88
CA PHE A 348 16.80 -23.77 -43.74
C PHE A 348 16.89 -24.43 -45.13
N ASP A 349 17.32 -23.69 -46.10
CA ASP A 349 17.58 -24.24 -47.45
C ASP A 349 18.82 -25.15 -47.42
N THR A 350 18.58 -26.47 -47.59
CA THR A 350 19.62 -27.49 -47.55
C THR A 350 20.42 -27.58 -48.84
N THR A 351 19.90 -27.02 -49.93
CA THR A 351 20.61 -26.90 -51.22
C THR A 351 21.68 -25.79 -51.13
N GLY A 352 21.23 -24.63 -50.63
CA GLY A 352 22.08 -23.46 -50.52
C GLY A 352 22.37 -22.75 -51.85
N VAL A 353 23.13 -21.65 -51.76
CA VAL A 353 23.62 -20.89 -52.91
C VAL A 353 25.15 -20.97 -52.97
N SER A 354 25.71 -21.13 -54.16
CA SER A 354 27.16 -21.39 -54.33
C SER A 354 27.86 -20.32 -55.17
N ALA A 355 29.11 -20.07 -54.84
CA ALA A 355 30.01 -19.25 -55.63
C ALA A 355 31.48 -19.69 -55.44
N THR A 356 32.32 -19.30 -56.43
CA THR A 356 33.73 -19.58 -56.39
C THR A 356 34.48 -18.26 -56.58
N VAL A 357 35.46 -17.95 -55.72
CA VAL A 357 36.38 -16.83 -55.98
C VAL A 357 37.25 -17.23 -57.11
N PRO A 358 37.33 -16.45 -58.22
CA PRO A 358 38.21 -16.77 -59.35
C PRO A 358 39.67 -16.97 -58.91
N ALA A 359 40.31 -17.97 -59.44
CA ALA A 359 41.78 -18.11 -59.30
C ALA A 359 42.47 -16.91 -59.91
N ALA A 360 43.54 -16.45 -59.26
CA ALA A 360 44.40 -15.44 -59.93
C ALA A 360 44.89 -15.98 -61.26
N PRO A 361 44.91 -15.16 -62.33
CA PRO A 361 45.46 -15.61 -63.59
C PRO A 361 46.88 -16.11 -63.36
N THR A 362 47.17 -17.31 -63.92
CA THR A 362 48.51 -17.87 -63.82
C THR A 362 49.43 -16.91 -64.61
N PRO A 363 50.51 -16.40 -64.03
CA PRO A 363 51.42 -15.55 -64.76
C PRO A 363 51.95 -16.34 -66.01
N THR A 364 51.63 -15.88 -67.19
CA THR A 364 52.28 -16.40 -68.40
C THR A 364 53.74 -16.01 -68.34
N ALA A 365 54.61 -17.01 -68.51
CA ALA A 365 56.03 -16.71 -68.64
C ALA A 365 56.24 -15.74 -69.79
N PRO A 366 57.03 -14.72 -69.62
CA PRO A 366 57.36 -13.84 -70.70
C PRO A 366 57.87 -14.66 -71.89
N ALA A 367 57.42 -14.33 -73.09
CA ALA A 367 57.97 -14.95 -74.32
C ALA A 367 59.48 -14.74 -74.32
N ASN A 368 60.19 -15.81 -74.74
CA ASN A 368 61.62 -15.68 -74.88
C ASN A 368 61.95 -14.53 -75.86
N VAL A 369 62.78 -13.64 -75.39
CA VAL A 369 63.29 -12.56 -76.27
C VAL A 369 64.27 -13.18 -77.21
N THR A 370 63.94 -13.11 -78.52
CA THR A 370 64.89 -13.46 -79.53
C THR A 370 65.88 -12.30 -79.74
N LEU A 371 67.10 -12.53 -79.30
CA LEU A 371 68.16 -11.52 -79.56
C LEU A 371 68.40 -11.38 -81.02
N GLY A 372 68.32 -10.19 -81.52
CA GLY A 372 68.77 -9.83 -82.89
C GLY A 372 70.27 -9.82 -83.00
N SER A 373 70.83 -9.01 -83.81
CA SER A 373 72.25 -8.91 -83.94
C SER A 373 72.88 -7.79 -83.13
N ALA A 374 74.03 -8.03 -82.59
CA ALA A 374 74.84 -6.98 -81.97
C ALA A 374 75.78 -6.39 -83.01
N LYS A 375 75.70 -5.09 -83.20
CA LYS A 375 76.63 -4.37 -84.08
C LYS A 375 77.44 -3.34 -83.32
N VAL A 376 78.72 -3.29 -83.55
CA VAL A 376 79.59 -2.25 -83.03
C VAL A 376 79.41 -0.99 -83.87
N SER A 377 79.08 0.11 -83.28
CA SER A 377 79.01 1.44 -83.90
C SER A 377 79.83 2.42 -83.05
N GLY A 378 81.01 2.67 -83.48
CA GLY A 378 81.98 3.48 -82.71
C GLY A 378 82.46 2.74 -81.46
N SER A 379 82.39 3.39 -80.31
CA SER A 379 82.74 2.80 -78.98
C SER A 379 81.60 2.17 -78.22
N THR A 380 80.41 2.00 -78.83
CA THR A 380 79.23 1.45 -78.22
C THR A 380 78.72 0.20 -78.91
N ILE A 381 78.22 -0.81 -78.16
CA ILE A 381 77.56 -1.99 -78.72
C ILE A 381 76.06 -1.75 -78.58
N VAL A 382 75.36 -1.76 -79.76
CA VAL A 382 73.88 -1.67 -79.77
C VAL A 382 73.33 -3.10 -79.99
N VAL A 383 72.50 -3.56 -79.08
CA VAL A 383 71.81 -4.83 -79.22
C VAL A 383 70.38 -4.54 -79.63
N THR A 384 69.84 -5.15 -80.63
CA THR A 384 68.48 -5.02 -81.16
C THR A 384 67.75 -6.35 -81.03
#